data_dc9fae615623d1739636d009f273c585
#
_entry.id   dc9fae615623d1739636d009f273c585
#
_cell.length_a   1.000
_cell.length_b   1.000
_cell.length_c   1.000
_cell.angle_alpha   90.00
_cell.angle_beta   90.00
_cell.angle_gamma   90.00
#
_symmetry.space_group_name_H-M   'P 1'
#
loop_
_entity.id
_entity.type
_entity.pdbx_description
1 polymer ?
#
loop_
_entity_poly.entity_id
_entity_poly.type
_entity_poly.pdbx_seq_one_letter_code
_entity_poly.pdbx_strand_id
1 'polypeptide(L)'
;SASGDSLPDITSVLSRLPKGEKVRKLTLDRSLGQTIFHIRTNKGIHELHLAPSDTLSIIDNERIRQIATLWSASPIAYIDTLHTLDQWIPFGELKKEMPIYKIHFADDAKTQLYISSQSGEVLQLSNRNERFWAWLGAIPHWVYFTWLRQDATLWSKTVIWLSGIGCLMVIAGIWVTVDVWHRTRKGHRKSEAKRS
;
A
#
# COMPACT_ATOMS: atom_id res chain seq x y z
N SER A 1 -10.06 -35.59 2.05
CA SER A 1 -9.83 -35.92 0.62
C SER A 1 -10.09 -34.68 -0.20
N ALA A 2 -8.99 -34.01 -0.58
CA ALA A 2 -9.05 -32.90 -1.52
C ALA A 2 -9.37 -33.52 -2.90
N SER A 3 -10.56 -33.24 -3.41
CA SER A 3 -10.88 -33.50 -4.81
C SER A 3 -9.92 -32.64 -5.65
N GLY A 4 -9.04 -33.30 -6.39
CA GLY A 4 -8.13 -32.63 -7.30
C GLY A 4 -8.93 -31.94 -8.40
N ASP A 5 -9.17 -30.66 -8.25
CA ASP A 5 -9.58 -29.81 -9.36
C ASP A 5 -8.44 -29.80 -10.35
N SER A 6 -8.58 -30.59 -11.43
CA SER A 6 -7.66 -30.53 -12.54
C SER A 6 -7.70 -29.11 -13.10
N LEU A 7 -6.55 -28.44 -13.09
CA LEU A 7 -6.43 -27.13 -13.73
C LEU A 7 -6.91 -27.27 -15.19
N PRO A 8 -7.82 -26.37 -15.65
CA PRO A 8 -8.27 -26.41 -17.01
C PRO A 8 -7.10 -26.13 -17.96
N ASP A 9 -7.20 -26.68 -19.14
CA ASP A 9 -6.23 -26.44 -20.20
C ASP A 9 -6.20 -24.94 -20.52
N ILE A 10 -5.02 -24.34 -20.41
CA ILE A 10 -4.78 -22.91 -20.70
C ILE A 10 -5.31 -22.56 -22.10
N THR A 11 -5.24 -23.48 -23.05
CA THR A 11 -5.73 -23.29 -24.42
C THR A 11 -7.25 -23.04 -24.43
N SER A 12 -8.00 -23.77 -23.60
CA SER A 12 -9.46 -23.57 -23.46
C SER A 12 -9.81 -22.23 -22.85
N VAL A 13 -9.01 -21.77 -21.90
CA VAL A 13 -9.15 -20.45 -21.26
C VAL A 13 -8.90 -19.32 -22.27
N LEU A 14 -7.82 -19.44 -23.06
CA LEU A 14 -7.45 -18.44 -24.05
C LEU A 14 -8.42 -18.37 -25.23
N SER A 15 -9.08 -19.48 -25.58
CA SER A 15 -10.07 -19.52 -26.68
C SER A 15 -11.34 -18.70 -26.39
N ARG A 16 -11.60 -18.38 -25.12
CA ARG A 16 -12.77 -17.60 -24.68
C ARG A 16 -12.55 -16.08 -24.74
N LEU A 17 -11.30 -15.66 -24.98
CA LEU A 17 -11.00 -14.23 -25.12
C LEU A 17 -11.55 -13.66 -26.44
N PRO A 18 -11.94 -12.37 -26.43
CA PRO A 18 -12.33 -11.69 -27.66
C PRO A 18 -11.21 -11.73 -28.71
N LYS A 19 -11.58 -11.98 -29.96
CA LYS A 19 -10.62 -12.07 -31.07
C LYS A 19 -9.81 -10.78 -31.21
N GLY A 20 -8.49 -10.91 -31.30
CA GLY A 20 -7.57 -9.78 -31.50
C GLY A 20 -6.98 -9.18 -30.22
N GLU A 21 -7.26 -9.73 -29.06
CA GLU A 21 -6.61 -9.35 -27.82
C GLU A 21 -5.34 -10.18 -27.58
N LYS A 22 -4.26 -9.46 -27.21
CA LYS A 22 -2.98 -10.12 -26.87
C LYS A 22 -2.85 -10.23 -25.36
N VAL A 23 -2.72 -11.44 -24.86
CA VAL A 23 -2.49 -11.71 -23.44
C VAL A 23 -1.10 -11.22 -23.05
N ARG A 24 -1.02 -10.39 -22.00
CA ARG A 24 0.22 -9.91 -21.41
C ARG A 24 0.58 -10.65 -20.13
N LYS A 25 -0.44 -10.99 -19.33
CA LYS A 25 -0.26 -11.68 -18.06
C LYS A 25 -1.47 -12.56 -17.79
N LEU A 26 -1.22 -13.79 -17.35
CA LEU A 26 -2.22 -14.71 -16.83
C LEU A 26 -1.85 -14.96 -15.37
N THR A 27 -2.79 -14.72 -14.46
CA THR A 27 -2.61 -15.00 -13.03
C THR A 27 -3.74 -15.91 -12.59
N LEU A 28 -3.40 -16.95 -11.85
CA LEU A 28 -4.34 -17.85 -11.21
C LEU A 28 -4.48 -17.41 -9.76
N ASP A 29 -5.69 -17.16 -9.33
CA ASP A 29 -6.01 -16.80 -7.95
C ASP A 29 -7.16 -17.67 -7.42
N ARG A 30 -7.28 -17.76 -6.10
CA ARG A 30 -8.38 -18.44 -5.44
C ARG A 30 -9.14 -17.44 -4.59
N SER A 31 -10.28 -17.03 -5.09
CA SER A 31 -11.15 -16.07 -4.40
C SER A 31 -12.52 -16.69 -4.14
N LEU A 32 -13.05 -16.51 -2.92
CA LEU A 32 -14.35 -17.06 -2.51
C LEU A 32 -14.48 -18.59 -2.65
N GLY A 33 -13.35 -19.33 -2.51
CA GLY A 33 -13.33 -20.78 -2.69
C GLY A 33 -13.38 -21.24 -4.14
N GLN A 34 -13.39 -20.32 -5.09
CA GLN A 34 -13.36 -20.57 -6.54
C GLN A 34 -11.99 -20.23 -7.10
N THR A 35 -11.57 -21.00 -8.08
CA THR A 35 -10.34 -20.71 -8.85
C THR A 35 -10.69 -19.73 -9.97
N ILE A 36 -9.98 -18.62 -10.03
CA ILE A 36 -10.23 -17.52 -10.97
C ILE A 36 -8.97 -17.27 -11.77
N PHE A 37 -9.10 -17.15 -13.08
CA PHE A 37 -8.05 -16.64 -13.94
C PHE A 37 -8.23 -15.14 -14.17
N HIS A 38 -7.23 -14.36 -13.76
CA HIS A 38 -7.11 -12.97 -14.15
C HIS A 38 -6.26 -12.87 -15.41
N ILE A 39 -6.88 -12.47 -16.50
CA ILE A 39 -6.23 -12.40 -17.82
C ILE A 39 -6.04 -10.93 -18.16
N ARG A 40 -4.82 -10.44 -18.07
CA ARG A 40 -4.49 -9.08 -18.50
C ARG A 40 -4.16 -9.07 -19.99
N THR A 41 -4.93 -8.33 -20.76
CA THR A 41 -4.73 -8.16 -22.20
C THR A 41 -4.21 -6.75 -22.51
N ASN A 42 -3.99 -6.47 -23.78
CA ASN A 42 -3.66 -5.12 -24.26
C ASN A 42 -4.83 -4.12 -24.16
N LYS A 43 -6.07 -4.60 -23.99
CA LYS A 43 -7.29 -3.77 -23.90
C LYS A 43 -7.88 -3.67 -22.52
N GLY A 44 -7.57 -4.60 -21.60
CA GLY A 44 -8.12 -4.62 -20.26
C GLY A 44 -7.79 -5.87 -19.48
N ILE A 45 -8.49 -6.06 -18.37
CA ILE A 45 -8.39 -7.24 -17.52
C ILE A 45 -9.71 -7.99 -17.60
N HIS A 46 -9.63 -9.29 -17.84
CA HIS A 46 -10.76 -10.20 -17.84
C HIS A 46 -10.60 -11.18 -16.69
N GLU A 47 -11.68 -11.45 -15.99
CA GLU A 47 -11.77 -12.54 -15.02
C GLU A 47 -12.53 -13.73 -15.62
N LEU A 48 -11.93 -14.89 -15.58
CA LEU A 48 -12.58 -16.13 -15.95
C LEU A 48 -12.73 -17.02 -14.73
N HIS A 49 -13.96 -17.27 -14.34
CA HIS A 49 -14.30 -18.19 -13.26
C HIS A 49 -14.33 -19.63 -13.77
N LEU A 50 -13.72 -20.54 -12.99
CA LEU A 50 -13.74 -21.99 -13.24
C LEU A 50 -14.95 -22.70 -12.64
N ALA A 51 -16.02 -21.98 -12.37
CA ALA A 51 -17.27 -22.60 -11.91
C ALA A 51 -18.20 -22.99 -13.08
N PRO A 52 -19.21 -23.86 -12.87
CA PRO A 52 -20.07 -24.37 -13.93
C PRO A 52 -20.85 -23.33 -14.73
N SER A 53 -20.84 -22.08 -14.32
CA SER A 53 -21.45 -20.96 -15.03
C SER A 53 -20.41 -20.03 -15.62
N ASP A 54 -19.58 -20.54 -16.44
CA ASP A 54 -18.58 -19.95 -17.36
C ASP A 54 -18.82 -18.51 -17.85
N THR A 55 -19.03 -17.56 -16.98
CA THR A 55 -19.28 -16.16 -17.34
C THR A 55 -18.01 -15.33 -17.15
N LEU A 56 -17.55 -14.67 -18.21
CA LEU A 56 -16.64 -13.53 -18.10
C LEU A 56 -17.36 -12.45 -17.27
N SER A 57 -17.00 -12.28 -16.02
CA SER A 57 -17.60 -11.24 -15.20
C SER A 57 -16.70 -10.02 -15.16
N ILE A 58 -17.33 -8.88 -15.34
CA ILE A 58 -16.75 -7.58 -14.99
C ILE A 58 -16.90 -7.46 -13.46
N ILE A 59 -15.87 -6.92 -12.80
CA ILE A 59 -15.94 -6.65 -11.36
C ILE A 59 -16.99 -5.56 -11.16
N ASP A 60 -18.17 -5.95 -10.73
CA ASP A 60 -19.26 -5.06 -10.39
C ASP A 60 -19.30 -4.74 -8.88
N ASN A 61 -20.16 -3.81 -8.50
CA ASN A 61 -20.32 -3.39 -7.12
C ASN A 61 -20.78 -4.54 -6.20
N GLU A 62 -21.50 -5.51 -6.73
CA GLU A 62 -21.97 -6.67 -5.95
C GLU A 62 -20.79 -7.58 -5.61
N ARG A 63 -19.91 -7.83 -6.57
CA ARG A 63 -18.69 -8.60 -6.37
C ARG A 63 -17.78 -7.95 -5.34
N ILE A 64 -17.62 -6.62 -5.41
CA ILE A 64 -16.84 -5.86 -4.42
C ILE A 64 -17.42 -6.01 -3.02
N ARG A 65 -18.75 -5.97 -2.87
CA ARG A 65 -19.42 -6.20 -1.59
C ARG A 65 -19.19 -7.61 -1.06
N GLN A 66 -19.28 -8.62 -1.90
CA GLN A 66 -19.02 -10.02 -1.52
C GLN A 66 -17.57 -10.19 -1.05
N ILE A 67 -16.58 -9.61 -1.75
CA ILE A 67 -15.18 -9.62 -1.31
C ILE A 67 -15.05 -8.93 0.06
N ALA A 68 -15.68 -7.77 0.24
CA ALA A 68 -15.60 -7.01 1.48
C ALA A 68 -16.15 -7.79 2.69
N THR A 69 -17.25 -8.54 2.53
CA THR A 69 -17.85 -9.33 3.61
C THR A 69 -16.97 -10.48 4.10
N LEU A 70 -16.00 -10.92 3.31
CA LEU A 70 -15.01 -11.91 3.75
C LEU A 70 -13.97 -11.32 4.71
N TRP A 71 -13.72 -10.02 4.61
CA TRP A 71 -12.68 -9.33 5.38
C TRP A 71 -13.20 -8.71 6.68
N SER A 72 -14.50 -8.41 6.73
CA SER A 72 -15.13 -7.90 7.95
C SER A 72 -16.58 -8.36 8.03
N ALA A 73 -16.98 -8.81 9.23
CA ALA A 73 -18.37 -9.11 9.53
C ALA A 73 -19.21 -7.84 9.76
N SER A 74 -18.57 -6.68 9.86
CA SER A 74 -19.24 -5.39 10.06
C SER A 74 -19.96 -4.94 8.80
N PRO A 75 -21.11 -4.27 8.90
CA PRO A 75 -21.82 -3.77 7.73
C PRO A 75 -20.99 -2.71 6.99
N ILE A 76 -21.15 -2.67 5.68
CA ILE A 76 -20.53 -1.64 4.83
C ILE A 76 -21.32 -0.33 5.03
N ALA A 77 -20.62 0.72 5.49
CA ALA A 77 -21.21 2.04 5.64
C ALA A 77 -21.39 2.74 4.28
N TYR A 78 -20.31 2.80 3.50
CA TYR A 78 -20.31 3.32 2.13
C TYR A 78 -19.08 2.85 1.36
N ILE A 79 -19.15 2.96 0.04
CA ILE A 79 -18.05 2.65 -0.89
C ILE A 79 -17.70 3.93 -1.63
N ASP A 80 -16.43 4.27 -1.62
CA ASP A 80 -15.86 5.41 -2.33
C ASP A 80 -14.97 4.93 -3.47
N THR A 81 -14.85 5.71 -4.53
CA THR A 81 -13.99 5.39 -5.68
C THR A 81 -12.85 6.39 -5.76
N LEU A 82 -11.64 5.91 -5.54
CA LEU A 82 -10.44 6.72 -5.57
C LEU A 82 -9.85 6.73 -6.99
N HIS A 83 -9.70 7.91 -7.55
CA HIS A 83 -9.01 8.15 -8.82
C HIS A 83 -7.56 8.66 -8.61
N THR A 84 -7.23 9.04 -7.38
CA THR A 84 -5.90 9.50 -6.97
C THR A 84 -5.48 8.80 -5.69
N LEU A 85 -4.16 8.71 -5.45
CA LEU A 85 -3.65 8.09 -4.23
C LEU A 85 -4.12 8.86 -2.99
N ASP A 86 -4.68 8.13 -2.06
CA ASP A 86 -5.04 8.60 -0.72
C ASP A 86 -3.78 8.69 0.18
N GLN A 87 -3.89 9.47 1.27
CA GLN A 87 -2.85 9.61 2.30
C GLN A 87 -2.43 8.25 2.89
N TRP A 88 -3.36 7.31 2.95
CA TRP A 88 -3.19 6.01 3.58
C TRP A 88 -2.66 4.92 2.65
N ILE A 89 -2.51 5.22 1.36
CA ILE A 89 -1.89 4.33 0.38
C ILE A 89 -0.46 4.82 0.11
N PRO A 90 0.57 4.26 0.78
CA PRO A 90 1.92 4.79 0.73
C PRO A 90 2.64 4.51 -0.59
N PHE A 91 2.23 3.48 -1.32
CA PHE A 91 3.01 2.97 -2.46
C PHE A 91 2.52 3.49 -3.81
N GLY A 92 3.42 4.17 -4.54
CA GLY A 92 3.14 4.68 -5.89
C GLY A 92 2.86 3.58 -6.93
N GLU A 93 3.21 2.33 -6.63
CA GLU A 93 2.92 1.18 -7.48
C GLU A 93 1.41 0.95 -7.66
N LEU A 94 0.62 1.29 -6.64
CA LEU A 94 -0.84 1.19 -6.69
C LEU A 94 -1.51 2.18 -7.64
N LYS A 95 -0.77 3.14 -8.19
CA LYS A 95 -1.28 3.98 -9.31
C LYS A 95 -1.71 3.15 -10.52
N LYS A 96 -1.12 1.98 -10.71
CA LYS A 96 -1.46 1.08 -11.82
C LYS A 96 -2.81 0.38 -11.63
N GLU A 97 -3.27 0.31 -10.39
CA GLU A 97 -4.54 -0.33 -10.00
C GLU A 97 -5.72 0.66 -9.94
N MET A 98 -5.47 1.93 -10.26
CA MET A 98 -6.51 2.95 -10.30
C MET A 98 -7.51 2.69 -11.44
N PRO A 99 -8.80 2.96 -11.18
CA PRO A 99 -9.41 3.40 -9.95
C PRO A 99 -9.44 2.31 -8.87
N ILE A 100 -9.47 2.70 -7.57
CA ILE A 100 -9.51 1.79 -6.42
C ILE A 100 -10.80 2.01 -5.65
N TYR A 101 -11.50 0.94 -5.29
CA TYR A 101 -12.63 1.01 -4.38
C TYR A 101 -12.15 1.06 -2.94
N LYS A 102 -12.61 2.07 -2.21
CA LYS A 102 -12.38 2.23 -0.78
C LYS A 102 -13.67 1.97 -0.04
N ILE A 103 -13.71 0.88 0.69
CA ILE A 103 -14.86 0.42 1.44
C ILE A 103 -14.70 0.84 2.88
N HIS A 104 -15.70 1.52 3.41
CA HIS A 104 -15.76 1.94 4.79
C HIS A 104 -16.73 1.04 5.55
N PHE A 105 -16.24 0.40 6.62
CA PHE A 105 -17.09 -0.40 7.51
C PHE A 105 -17.65 0.45 8.65
N ALA A 106 -18.86 0.10 9.09
CA ALA A 106 -19.53 0.74 10.21
C ALA A 106 -19.15 0.07 11.53
N ASP A 107 -17.84 0.00 11.80
CA ASP A 107 -17.25 -0.52 13.03
C ASP A 107 -16.58 0.59 13.85
N ASP A 108 -16.36 0.33 15.15
CA ASP A 108 -15.68 1.27 16.06
C ASP A 108 -14.23 1.53 15.64
N ALA A 109 -13.60 0.55 15.03
CA ALA A 109 -12.24 0.65 14.50
C ALA A 109 -12.16 1.49 13.22
N LYS A 110 -13.30 1.89 12.62
CA LYS A 110 -13.39 2.61 11.34
C LYS A 110 -12.50 1.95 10.28
N THR A 111 -12.69 0.66 10.13
CA THR A 111 -11.95 -0.17 9.18
C THR A 111 -12.20 0.28 7.76
N GLN A 112 -11.14 0.33 6.97
CA GLN A 112 -11.17 0.68 5.55
C GLN A 112 -10.48 -0.42 4.76
N LEU A 113 -11.12 -0.88 3.70
CA LEU A 113 -10.59 -1.90 2.79
C LEU A 113 -10.44 -1.28 1.40
N TYR A 114 -9.27 -1.48 0.81
CA TYR A 114 -8.95 -0.98 -0.52
C TYR A 114 -8.91 -2.16 -1.49
N ILE A 115 -9.72 -2.10 -2.54
CA ILE A 115 -9.85 -3.17 -3.54
C ILE A 115 -9.58 -2.57 -4.92
N SER A 116 -8.74 -3.24 -5.73
CA SER A 116 -8.55 -2.88 -7.13
C SER A 116 -9.87 -3.03 -7.90
N SER A 117 -10.27 -1.98 -8.64
CA SER A 117 -11.44 -2.08 -9.52
C SER A 117 -11.15 -2.92 -10.75
N GLN A 118 -9.89 -3.17 -11.04
CA GLN A 118 -9.48 -3.92 -12.22
C GLN A 118 -9.36 -5.42 -11.95
N SER A 119 -8.82 -5.80 -10.78
CA SER A 119 -8.52 -7.20 -10.45
C SER A 119 -9.38 -7.76 -9.33
N GLY A 120 -10.13 -6.93 -8.58
CA GLY A 120 -10.80 -7.36 -7.36
C GLY A 120 -9.85 -7.73 -6.23
N GLU A 121 -8.55 -7.56 -6.45
CA GLU A 121 -7.54 -7.86 -5.44
C GLU A 121 -7.61 -6.88 -4.28
N VAL A 122 -7.52 -7.43 -3.06
CA VAL A 122 -7.43 -6.61 -1.86
C VAL A 122 -6.02 -6.04 -1.75
N LEU A 123 -5.92 -4.73 -1.86
CA LEU A 123 -4.65 -4.01 -1.86
C LEU A 123 -4.18 -3.66 -0.47
N GLN A 124 -5.11 -3.28 0.39
CA GLN A 124 -4.81 -2.84 1.75
C GLN A 124 -6.04 -2.92 2.64
N LEU A 125 -5.82 -3.29 3.88
CA LEU A 125 -6.76 -3.14 4.99
C LEU A 125 -6.13 -2.19 6.00
N SER A 126 -6.89 -1.22 6.53
CA SER A 126 -6.42 -0.32 7.57
C SER A 126 -7.49 0.01 8.57
N ASN A 127 -7.12 0.13 9.82
CA ASN A 127 -8.01 0.56 10.90
C ASN A 127 -7.62 1.95 11.44
N ARG A 128 -8.46 2.54 12.30
CA ARG A 128 -8.22 3.85 12.89
C ARG A 128 -6.91 3.93 13.64
N ASN A 129 -6.55 2.90 14.39
CA ASN A 129 -5.36 2.87 15.20
C ASN A 129 -4.09 2.83 14.33
N GLU A 130 -4.08 2.00 13.29
CA GLU A 130 -2.97 1.96 12.32
C GLU A 130 -2.79 3.30 11.62
N ARG A 131 -3.88 3.96 11.22
CA ARG A 131 -3.80 5.29 10.62
C ARG A 131 -3.28 6.34 11.59
N PHE A 132 -3.66 6.27 12.87
CA PHE A 132 -3.14 7.16 13.90
C PHE A 132 -1.62 7.00 14.08
N TRP A 133 -1.13 5.76 14.19
CA TRP A 133 0.31 5.50 14.31
C TRP A 133 1.07 5.84 13.03
N ALA A 134 0.49 5.58 11.86
CA ALA A 134 1.07 6.00 10.59
C ALA A 134 1.18 7.53 10.50
N TRP A 135 0.16 8.26 10.97
CA TRP A 135 0.18 9.72 10.99
C TRP A 135 1.22 10.28 11.96
N LEU A 136 1.36 9.67 13.13
CA LEU A 136 2.32 10.13 14.15
C LEU A 136 3.77 9.80 13.78
N GLY A 137 4.02 8.65 13.19
CA GLY A 137 5.36 8.12 12.90
C GLY A 137 5.73 8.16 11.42
N ALA A 138 5.14 7.28 10.63
CA ALA A 138 5.57 7.06 9.25
C ALA A 138 5.41 8.28 8.34
N ILE A 139 4.30 9.02 8.45
CA ILE A 139 4.02 10.17 7.59
C ILE A 139 5.03 11.30 7.82
N PRO A 140 5.30 11.76 9.06
CA PRO A 140 6.32 12.78 9.30
C PRO A 140 7.73 12.29 8.98
N HIS A 141 8.06 11.04 9.37
CA HIS A 141 9.40 10.48 9.18
C HIS A 141 9.80 10.39 7.70
N TRP A 142 8.86 10.01 6.83
CA TRP A 142 9.08 9.90 5.39
C TRP A 142 8.62 11.14 4.60
N VAL A 143 8.15 12.19 5.29
CA VAL A 143 7.57 13.39 4.65
C VAL A 143 6.45 13.01 3.65
N TYR A 144 5.61 12.06 4.04
CA TYR A 144 4.62 11.41 3.17
C TYR A 144 3.28 12.15 3.15
N PHE A 145 3.29 13.47 3.10
CA PHE A 145 2.09 14.29 2.98
C PHE A 145 1.56 14.25 1.55
N THR A 146 0.26 13.96 1.38
CA THR A 146 -0.36 13.78 0.04
C THR A 146 -0.14 14.98 -0.87
N TRP A 147 -0.36 16.20 -0.37
CA TRP A 147 -0.16 17.43 -1.13
C TRP A 147 1.27 17.62 -1.62
N LEU A 148 2.25 17.18 -0.85
CA LEU A 148 3.67 17.29 -1.20
C LEU A 148 4.09 16.22 -2.20
N ARG A 149 3.50 15.02 -2.10
CA ARG A 149 3.81 13.88 -2.98
C ARG A 149 3.20 14.00 -4.37
N GLN A 150 2.19 14.83 -4.55
CA GLN A 150 1.59 15.07 -5.87
C GLN A 150 2.59 15.71 -6.83
N ASP A 151 3.53 16.51 -6.31
CA ASP A 151 4.66 17.07 -7.06
C ASP A 151 5.96 16.39 -6.63
N ALA A 152 6.47 15.48 -7.48
CA ALA A 152 7.71 14.74 -7.21
C ALA A 152 8.94 15.65 -7.06
N THR A 153 8.95 16.79 -7.77
CA THR A 153 10.04 17.77 -7.72
C THR A 153 10.04 18.51 -6.40
N LEU A 154 8.85 18.94 -5.96
CA LEU A 154 8.69 19.63 -4.68
C LEU A 154 9.03 18.70 -3.51
N TRP A 155 8.54 17.45 -3.55
CA TRP A 155 8.87 16.45 -2.55
C TRP A 155 10.38 16.19 -2.44
N SER A 156 11.03 15.97 -3.57
CA SER A 156 12.48 15.71 -3.62
C SER A 156 13.29 16.88 -3.05
N LYS A 157 12.98 18.12 -3.42
CA LYS A 157 13.61 19.32 -2.87
C LYS A 157 13.42 19.43 -1.35
N THR A 158 12.21 19.18 -0.87
CA THR A 158 11.89 19.23 0.58
C THR A 158 12.70 18.20 1.36
N VAL A 159 12.78 16.96 0.87
CA VAL A 159 13.59 15.91 1.51
C VAL A 159 15.07 16.28 1.54
N ILE A 160 15.63 16.82 0.45
CA ILE A 160 17.02 17.26 0.39
C ILE A 160 17.28 18.37 1.41
N TRP A 161 16.43 19.39 1.50
CA TRP A 161 16.57 20.46 2.46
C TRP A 161 16.50 19.96 3.91
N LEU A 162 15.53 19.13 4.25
CA LEU A 162 15.40 18.54 5.58
C LEU A 162 16.62 17.68 5.95
N SER A 163 17.13 16.90 5.00
CA SER A 163 18.34 16.09 5.19
C SER A 163 19.57 16.98 5.44
N GLY A 164 19.69 18.09 4.71
CA GLY A 164 20.76 19.07 4.91
C GLY A 164 20.73 19.68 6.31
N ILE A 165 19.54 20.08 6.79
CA ILE A 165 19.36 20.59 8.15
C ILE A 165 19.71 19.50 9.18
N GLY A 166 19.29 18.26 8.97
CA GLY A 166 19.65 17.12 9.83
C GLY A 166 21.16 16.91 9.92
N CYS A 167 21.87 16.99 8.80
CA CYS A 167 23.33 16.90 8.78
C CYS A 167 23.99 18.05 9.59
N LEU A 168 23.49 19.27 9.45
CA LEU A 168 24.00 20.41 10.23
C LEU A 168 23.79 20.21 11.72
N MET A 169 22.62 19.69 12.14
CA MET A 169 22.33 19.36 13.55
C MET A 169 23.31 18.31 14.09
N VAL A 170 23.60 17.26 13.32
CA VAL A 170 24.57 16.22 13.72
C VAL A 170 25.96 16.81 13.89
N ILE A 171 26.43 17.64 12.94
CA ILE A 171 27.72 18.31 13.02
C ILE A 171 27.79 19.22 14.25
N ALA A 172 26.77 20.01 14.51
CA ALA A 172 26.68 20.86 15.70
C ALA A 172 26.70 20.02 17.01
N GLY A 173 26.01 18.90 17.05
CA GLY A 173 26.01 17.99 18.18
C GLY A 173 27.38 17.39 18.46
N ILE A 174 28.11 16.97 17.41
CA ILE A 174 29.48 16.48 17.52
C ILE A 174 30.39 17.59 18.07
N TRP A 175 30.28 18.81 17.54
CA TRP A 175 31.07 19.95 17.99
C TRP A 175 30.88 20.21 19.48
N VAL A 176 29.63 20.30 19.95
CA VAL A 176 29.32 20.52 21.37
C VAL A 176 29.88 19.39 22.22
N THR A 177 29.74 18.15 21.79
CA THR A 177 30.27 16.98 22.53
C THR A 177 31.79 17.05 22.69
N VAL A 178 32.49 17.40 21.63
CA VAL A 178 33.96 17.56 21.63
C VAL A 178 34.39 18.72 22.54
N ASP A 179 33.69 19.84 22.47
CA ASP A 179 34.01 21.00 23.34
C ASP A 179 33.80 20.69 24.83
N VAL A 180 32.66 20.05 25.18
CA VAL A 180 32.41 19.62 26.56
C VAL A 180 33.47 18.62 27.02
N TRP A 181 33.86 17.66 26.20
CA TRP A 181 34.89 16.68 26.54
C TRP A 181 36.25 17.33 26.79
N HIS A 182 36.64 18.32 25.96
CA HIS A 182 37.87 19.08 26.15
C HIS A 182 37.87 19.90 27.47
N ARG A 183 36.73 20.52 27.79
CA ARG A 183 36.58 21.29 29.06
C ARG A 183 36.67 20.39 30.29
N THR A 184 36.01 19.24 30.27
CA THR A 184 36.07 18.27 31.38
C THR A 184 37.48 17.72 31.60
N ARG A 185 38.20 17.35 30.55
CA ARG A 185 39.59 16.92 30.65
C ARG A 185 40.51 17.99 31.25
N LYS A 186 40.37 19.24 30.84
CA LYS A 186 41.13 20.37 31.42
C LYS A 186 40.80 20.58 32.90
N GLY A 187 39.55 20.39 33.30
CA GLY A 187 39.12 20.47 34.71
C GLY A 187 39.77 19.38 35.58
N HIS A 188 39.79 18.13 35.14
CA HIS A 188 40.45 17.04 35.86
C HIS A 188 41.94 17.26 36.01
N ARG A 189 42.67 17.65 34.99
CA ARG A 189 44.11 17.96 35.05
C ARG A 189 44.41 19.07 36.07
N LYS A 190 43.58 20.12 36.15
CA LYS A 190 43.77 21.23 37.13
C LYS A 190 43.51 20.77 38.57
N SER A 191 42.58 19.82 38.81
CA SER A 191 42.29 19.32 40.13
C SER A 191 43.40 18.37 40.65
N GLU A 192 44.03 17.59 39.80
CA GLU A 192 45.17 16.72 40.12
C GLU A 192 46.41 17.56 40.46
N ALA A 193 46.74 18.59 39.63
CA ALA A 193 47.88 19.49 39.90
C ALA A 193 47.73 20.33 41.21
N LYS A 194 46.55 20.41 41.78
CA LYS A 194 46.30 21.13 43.06
C LYS A 194 46.37 20.20 44.26
N ARG A 195 46.45 18.88 44.09
CA ARG A 195 46.55 17.86 45.14
C ARG A 195 47.95 17.30 45.36
N SER A 196 48.87 17.53 44.41
CA SER A 196 50.30 17.25 44.56
C SER A 196 51.04 18.51 45.07
#